data_0a890b8d8784662f4f5b99bbfdd42aa1
#
_entry.id   0a890b8d8784662f4f5b99bbfdd42aa1
#
_cell.length_a   1.000
_cell.length_b   1.000
_cell.length_c   1.000
_cell.angle_alpha   90.00
_cell.angle_beta   90.00
_cell.angle_gamma   90.00
#
_symmetry.space_group_name_H-M   'P 1'
#
loop_
_entity.id
_entity.type
_entity.pdbx_description
1 polymer ?
#
loop_
_entity_poly.entity_id
_entity_poly.type
_entity_poly.pdbx_seq_one_letter_code
_entity_poly.pdbx_strand_id
1 'polypeptide(L)' 'MKPPQLRDLTEGELREHIRTARRELFGLRFAHATGELDNTAGLGRAKRNVARALTIARERGIEVGTNG' A
#
# COMPACT_ATOMS: atom_id res chain seq x y z
N MET A 1 5.45 5.88 -4.00
CA MET A 1 5.25 6.40 -5.36
C MET A 1 4.14 7.44 -5.40
N LYS A 2 4.32 8.44 -6.21
CA LYS A 2 3.29 9.45 -6.43
C LYS A 2 2.23 8.90 -7.40
N PRO A 3 0.98 9.41 -7.33
CA PRO A 3 -0.08 8.90 -8.20
C PRO A 3 0.24 8.86 -9.70
N PRO A 4 0.89 9.87 -10.30
CA PRO A 4 1.24 9.79 -11.72
C PRO A 4 2.15 8.62 -12.05
N GLN A 5 3.07 8.29 -11.17
CA GLN A 5 3.98 7.15 -11.36
C GLN A 5 3.21 5.84 -11.28
N LEU A 6 2.25 5.76 -10.37
CA LEU A 6 1.41 4.57 -10.23
C LEU A 6 0.57 4.31 -11.47
N ARG A 7 0.08 5.37 -12.10
CA ARG A 7 -0.73 5.26 -13.31
C ARG A 7 0.05 4.76 -14.51
N ASP A 8 1.37 4.95 -14.50
CA ASP A 8 2.24 4.50 -15.59
C ASP A 8 2.66 3.04 -15.47
N LEU A 9 2.37 2.40 -14.35
CA LEU A 9 2.72 1.00 -14.15
C LEU A 9 1.84 0.07 -14.97
N THR A 10 2.40 -1.06 -15.41
CA THR A 10 1.60 -2.13 -15.98
C THR A 10 0.72 -2.74 -14.89
N GLU A 11 -0.28 -3.52 -15.30
CA GLU A 11 -1.15 -4.19 -14.33
C GLU A 11 -0.34 -5.07 -13.39
N GLY A 12 0.58 -5.86 -13.92
CA GLY A 12 1.42 -6.73 -13.09
C GLY A 12 2.29 -5.95 -12.13
N GLU A 13 2.88 -4.85 -12.61
CA GLU A 13 3.70 -3.99 -11.76
C GLU A 13 2.88 -3.35 -10.64
N LEU A 14 1.67 -2.90 -10.98
CA LEU A 14 0.80 -2.29 -9.98
C LEU A 14 0.37 -3.30 -8.92
N ARG A 15 0.02 -4.52 -9.34
CA ARG A 15 -0.34 -5.59 -8.40
C ARG A 15 0.82 -5.89 -7.45
N GLU A 16 2.03 -5.95 -7.97
CA GLU A 16 3.22 -6.20 -7.16
C GLU A 16 3.49 -5.05 -6.20
N HIS A 17 3.30 -3.82 -6.66
CA HIS A 17 3.43 -2.65 -5.81
C HIS A 17 2.43 -2.70 -4.64
N ILE A 18 1.19 -3.05 -4.91
CA ILE A 18 0.16 -3.18 -3.88
C ILE A 18 0.53 -4.25 -2.87
N ARG A 19 1.00 -5.38 -3.35
CA ARG A 19 1.42 -6.48 -2.49
C ARG A 19 2.54 -6.04 -1.54
N THR A 20 3.54 -5.38 -2.09
CA THR A 20 4.67 -4.88 -1.30
C THR A 20 4.22 -3.84 -0.29
N ALA A 21 3.37 -2.90 -0.72
CA ALA A 21 2.88 -1.85 0.16
C ALA A 21 2.06 -2.42 1.33
N ARG A 22 1.24 -3.43 1.06
CA ARG A 22 0.48 -4.11 2.11
C ARG A 22 1.39 -4.83 3.10
N ARG A 23 2.43 -5.46 2.58
CA ARG A 23 3.40 -6.16 3.43
C ARG A 23 4.10 -5.19 4.37
N GLU A 24 4.50 -4.04 3.84
CA GLU A 24 5.11 -3.00 4.66
C GLU A 24 4.15 -2.49 5.73
N LEU A 25 2.89 -2.28 5.36
CA LEU A 25 1.88 -1.83 6.32
C LEU A 25 1.67 -2.86 7.43
N PHE A 26 1.61 -4.14 7.08
CA PHE A 26 1.48 -5.20 8.06
C PHE A 26 2.65 -5.21 9.03
N GLY A 27 3.86 -5.09 8.52
CA GLY A 27 5.05 -5.04 9.36
C GLY A 27 5.02 -3.88 10.34
N LEU A 28 4.62 -2.69 9.87
CA LEU A 28 4.53 -1.52 10.73
C LEU A 28 3.42 -1.65 11.78
N ARG A 29 2.28 -2.22 11.40
CA ARG A 29 1.21 -2.47 12.36
C ARG A 29 1.64 -3.45 13.44
N PHE A 30 2.34 -4.49 13.04
CA PHE A 30 2.86 -5.47 13.98
C PHE A 30 3.84 -4.82 14.97
N ALA A 31 4.79 -4.04 14.44
CA ALA A 31 5.75 -3.35 15.28
C ALA A 31 5.08 -2.37 16.24
N HIS A 32 4.04 -1.68 15.79
CA HIS A 32 3.28 -0.78 16.64
C HIS A 32 2.56 -1.55 17.76
N ALA A 33 1.94 -2.67 17.40
CA ALA A 33 1.20 -3.49 18.38
C ALA A 33 2.12 -4.08 19.45
N THR A 34 3.37 -4.39 19.10
CA THR A 34 4.32 -4.96 20.05
C THR A 34 5.10 -3.89 20.83
N GLY A 35 4.84 -2.63 20.58
CA GLY A 35 5.51 -1.53 21.24
C GLY A 35 6.88 -1.17 20.71
N GLU A 36 7.32 -1.80 19.63
CA GLU A 36 8.61 -1.51 19.02
C GLU A 36 8.61 -0.21 18.21
N LEU A 37 7.44 0.23 17.78
CA LEU A 37 7.29 1.43 16.97
C LEU A 37 6.65 2.54 17.78
N ASP A 38 7.43 3.54 18.15
CA ASP A 38 6.95 4.67 18.94
C ASP A 38 6.30 5.75 18.06
N ASN A 39 6.82 5.93 16.86
CA ASN A 39 6.37 6.97 15.94
C ASN A 39 5.41 6.38 14.91
N THR A 40 4.17 6.87 14.90
CA THR A 40 3.14 6.39 14.00
C THR A 40 3.10 7.10 12.65
N ALA A 41 3.97 8.08 12.42
CA ALA A 41 3.99 8.81 11.14
C ALA A 41 4.25 7.88 9.95
N GLY A 42 5.18 6.94 10.11
CA GLY A 42 5.46 5.94 9.08
C GLY A 42 4.27 5.05 8.80
N LEU A 43 3.53 4.68 9.84
CA LEU A 43 2.33 3.87 9.70
C LEU A 43 1.26 4.62 8.89
N GLY A 44 1.07 5.90 9.18
CA GLY A 44 0.13 6.73 8.43
C GLY A 44 0.50 6.84 6.96
N ARG A 45 1.80 6.99 6.66
CA ARG A 45 2.27 7.04 5.28
C ARG A 45 2.04 5.72 4.56
N ALA A 46 2.31 4.61 5.24
CA ALA A 46 2.10 3.29 4.66
C ALA A 46 0.62 3.05 4.35
N LYS A 47 -0.27 3.48 5.23
CA LYS A 47 -1.71 3.40 4.98
C LYS A 47 -2.11 4.18 3.74
N ARG A 48 -1.62 5.41 3.62
CA ARG A 48 -1.92 6.25 2.46
C ARG A 48 -1.36 5.64 1.17
N ASN A 49 -0.18 5.05 1.23
CA ASN A 49 0.42 4.38 0.08
C ASN A 49 -0.48 3.25 -0.44
N VAL A 50 -0.95 2.40 0.46
CA VAL A 50 -1.86 1.31 0.10
C VAL A 50 -3.15 1.88 -0.48
N ALA A 51 -3.73 2.89 0.17
CA ALA A 51 -4.99 3.49 -0.28
C ALA A 51 -4.86 4.08 -1.68
N ARG A 52 -3.78 4.79 -1.97
CA ARG A 52 -3.53 5.36 -3.30
C ARG A 52 -3.42 4.29 -4.36
N ALA A 53 -2.66 3.26 -4.07
CA ALA A 53 -2.46 2.17 -5.02
C ALA A 53 -3.76 1.45 -5.32
N LEU A 54 -4.58 1.22 -4.31
CA LEU A 54 -5.89 0.59 -4.48
C LEU A 54 -6.83 1.48 -5.27
N THR A 55 -6.79 2.80 -5.04
CA THR A 55 -7.61 3.75 -5.79
C THR A 55 -7.26 3.72 -7.27
N ILE A 56 -5.95 3.74 -7.58
CA ILE A 56 -5.49 3.68 -8.97
C ILE A 56 -5.91 2.36 -9.62
N ALA A 57 -5.80 1.26 -8.90
CA ALA A 57 -6.22 -0.04 -9.41
C ALA A 57 -7.71 -0.06 -9.75
N ARG A 58 -8.53 0.53 -8.89
CA ARG A 58 -9.98 0.64 -9.16
C ARG A 58 -10.27 1.49 -10.39
N GLU A 59 -9.58 2.62 -10.52
CA GLU A 59 -9.75 3.49 -11.69
C GLU A 59 -9.43 2.76 -12.98
N ARG A 60 -8.48 1.85 -12.95
CA ARG A 60 -8.05 1.09 -14.10
C ARG A 60 -8.83 -0.21 -14.31
N GLY A 61 -9.79 -0.47 -13.43
CA GLY A 61 -10.57 -1.70 -13.51
C GLY A 61 -9.81 -2.95 -13.16
N ILE A 62 -8.71 -2.81 -12.43
CA ILE A 62 -7.89 -3.95 -11.99
C ILE A 62 -8.47 -4.47 -10.69
N GLU A 63 -8.82 -5.75 -10.69
CA GLU A 63 -9.27 -6.39 -9.47
C GLU A 63 -8.07 -6.81 -8.64
N VAL A 64 -8.02 -6.34 -7.40
CA VAL A 64 -6.97 -6.73 -6.46
C VAL A 64 -7.61 -7.42 -5.28
N GLY A 65 -6.86 -8.31 -4.64
CA GLY A 65 -7.35 -9.02 -3.48
C GLY A 65 -7.84 -8.02 -2.43
N THR A 66 -9.05 -8.26 -1.93
CA THR A 66 -9.71 -7.33 -1.03
C THR A 66 -9.51 -7.65 0.43
N ASN A 67 -8.96 -8.78 0.71
CA ASN A 67 -8.78 -9.25 2.08
C ASN A 67 -7.50 -8.71 2.67
N GLY A 68 -7.35 -7.45 2.47
CA GLY A 68 -6.22 -6.78 3.07
C GLY A 68 -6.56 -6.41 4.47
#